data_da61ec2ae5e88fcd025836c107e7f8dd
#
_entry.id   da61ec2ae5e88fcd025836c107e7f8dd
#
_cell.length_a   1.000
_cell.length_b   1.000
_cell.length_c   1.000
_cell.angle_alpha   90.00
_cell.angle_beta   90.00
_cell.angle_gamma   90.00
#
_symmetry.space_group_name_H-M   'P 1'
#
loop_
_entity.id
_entity.type
_entity.pdbx_description
1 polymer ?
#
loop_
_entity_poly.entity_id
_entity_poly.type
_entity_poly.pdbx_seq_one_letter_code
_entity_poly.pdbx_strand_id
1 'polypeptide(L)'
;DRGERHLSDDEVNYYLGRLRDKVGERGKILVVIDACHSGDATCGDEGEEVLRGVSEVFDATCHFAEPIPRAVSRRKERWITISACTSAQSNAELRNPVAGRLTYALWQILSDQSSMSNAELERRIKRFYQGIRSRVYQTPVITGEYKDQQRISDFLR
;
A
#
# COMPACT_ATOMS: atom_id res chain seq x y z
N ASP A 1 0.58 1.43 24.43
CA ASP A 1 -0.02 2.41 23.52
C ASP A 1 -1.47 2.58 23.87
N ARG A 2 -1.80 3.78 24.33
CA ARG A 2 -3.14 4.09 24.81
C ARG A 2 -3.98 4.56 23.63
N GLY A 3 -4.67 3.60 22.98
CA GLY A 3 -5.81 3.95 22.13
C GLY A 3 -5.47 4.63 20.80
N GLU A 4 -4.32 4.34 20.19
CA GLU A 4 -4.09 4.74 18.82
C GLU A 4 -5.04 3.95 17.92
N ARG A 5 -5.85 4.68 17.20
CA ARG A 5 -6.88 4.14 16.33
C ARG A 5 -6.27 3.81 14.96
N HIS A 6 -6.40 2.58 14.53
CA HIS A 6 -5.99 2.18 13.20
C HIS A 6 -7.02 2.64 12.15
N LEU A 7 -6.52 3.04 10.97
CA LEU A 7 -7.37 3.30 9.82
C LEU A 7 -7.86 1.97 9.24
N SER A 8 -9.17 1.79 9.14
CA SER A 8 -9.74 0.65 8.45
C SER A 8 -9.75 0.89 6.93
N ASP A 9 -9.88 -0.21 6.16
CA ASP A 9 -10.02 -0.14 4.69
C ASP A 9 -11.22 0.70 4.26
N ASP A 10 -12.32 0.61 5.00
CA ASP A 10 -13.53 1.38 4.76
C ASP A 10 -13.28 2.88 4.99
N GLU A 11 -12.48 3.25 6.00
CA GLU A 11 -12.08 4.63 6.23
C GLU A 11 -11.22 5.19 5.11
N VAL A 12 -10.21 4.42 4.69
CA VAL A 12 -9.35 4.79 3.57
C VAL A 12 -10.19 5.00 2.32
N ASN A 13 -11.06 4.06 1.98
CA ASN A 13 -11.96 4.16 0.83
C ASN A 13 -12.90 5.36 0.93
N TYR A 14 -13.44 5.63 2.10
CA TYR A 14 -14.29 6.80 2.32
C TYR A 14 -13.56 8.11 2.04
N TYR A 15 -12.38 8.28 2.60
CA TYR A 15 -11.58 9.51 2.40
C TYR A 15 -11.09 9.64 0.96
N LEU A 16 -10.70 8.55 0.32
CA LEU A 16 -10.32 8.55 -1.10
C LEU A 16 -11.51 8.93 -1.99
N GLY A 17 -12.71 8.45 -1.68
CA GLY A 17 -13.93 8.85 -2.35
C GLY A 17 -14.20 10.35 -2.25
N ARG A 18 -14.07 10.93 -1.04
CA ARG A 18 -14.18 12.39 -0.83
C ARG A 18 -13.09 13.17 -1.55
N LEU A 19 -11.87 12.65 -1.58
CA LEU A 19 -10.79 13.27 -2.32
C LEU A 19 -11.11 13.27 -3.83
N ARG A 20 -11.62 12.14 -4.35
CA ARG A 20 -12.07 12.03 -5.75
C ARG A 20 -13.14 13.07 -6.08
N ASP A 21 -14.14 13.24 -5.21
CA ASP A 21 -15.20 14.24 -5.41
C ASP A 21 -14.61 15.67 -5.49
N LYS A 22 -13.58 15.98 -4.69
CA LYS A 22 -12.92 17.28 -4.69
C LYS A 22 -12.04 17.53 -5.93
N VAL A 23 -11.23 16.52 -6.33
CA VAL A 23 -10.32 16.69 -7.49
C VAL A 23 -11.04 16.52 -8.83
N GLY A 24 -12.27 16.00 -8.81
CA GLY A 24 -13.10 15.81 -9.99
C GLY A 24 -12.60 14.70 -10.93
N GLU A 25 -13.31 14.47 -12.02
CA GLU A 25 -13.04 13.37 -12.97
C GLU A 25 -11.63 13.45 -13.62
N ARG A 26 -11.09 14.65 -13.81
CA ARG A 26 -9.78 14.86 -14.43
C ARG A 26 -8.62 14.81 -13.43
N GLY A 27 -8.90 14.83 -12.14
CA GLY A 27 -7.87 14.75 -11.10
C GLY A 27 -7.24 13.36 -11.07
N LYS A 28 -5.94 13.30 -10.79
CA LYS A 28 -5.19 12.06 -10.65
C LYS A 28 -4.93 11.79 -9.18
N ILE A 29 -5.18 10.56 -8.73
CA ILE A 29 -4.94 10.12 -7.36
C ILE A 29 -4.06 8.87 -7.43
N LEU A 30 -2.91 8.93 -6.77
CA LEU A 30 -2.03 7.80 -6.53
C LEU A 30 -2.02 7.50 -5.03
N VAL A 31 -2.27 6.25 -4.69
CA VAL A 31 -2.23 5.75 -3.32
C VAL A 31 -1.05 4.78 -3.21
N VAL A 32 -0.21 4.98 -2.23
CA VAL A 32 0.90 4.05 -1.94
C VAL A 32 0.71 3.52 -0.53
N ILE A 33 0.57 2.20 -0.41
CA ILE A 33 0.35 1.52 0.87
C ILE A 33 1.54 0.60 1.15
N ASP A 34 2.40 1.05 2.05
CA ASP A 34 3.54 0.26 2.56
C ASP A 34 3.25 -0.17 4.00
N ALA A 35 2.17 -0.92 4.17
CA ALA A 35 1.67 -1.41 5.44
C ALA A 35 1.10 -2.83 5.29
N CYS A 36 0.95 -3.54 6.41
CA CYS A 36 0.47 -4.91 6.49
C CYS A 36 -0.87 -4.99 7.23
N HIS A 37 -1.73 -5.90 6.76
CA HIS A 37 -3.02 -6.19 7.40
C HIS A 37 -3.01 -7.46 8.26
N SER A 38 -1.97 -8.29 8.15
CA SER A 38 -1.94 -9.59 8.82
C SER A 38 -1.42 -9.48 10.24
N GLY A 39 -2.28 -9.77 11.20
CA GLY A 39 -1.98 -9.83 12.63
C GLY A 39 -1.15 -11.03 13.10
N ASP A 40 -0.47 -11.74 12.21
CA ASP A 40 0.33 -12.92 12.59
C ASP A 40 1.82 -12.64 12.37
N ALA A 41 2.39 -11.87 13.28
CA ALA A 41 3.82 -11.52 13.30
C ALA A 41 4.62 -12.49 14.19
N THR A 42 4.52 -13.79 13.94
CA THR A 42 5.40 -14.78 14.57
C THR A 42 6.67 -14.98 13.73
N CYS A 43 7.49 -13.95 13.59
CA CYS A 43 8.81 -14.10 13.02
C CYS A 43 9.87 -13.75 14.05
N GLY A 44 10.69 -14.75 14.37
CA GLY A 44 11.81 -14.59 15.27
C GLY A 44 12.86 -13.61 14.79
N ASP A 45 13.61 -13.11 15.72
CA ASP A 45 14.54 -11.98 15.71
C ASP A 45 15.86 -12.21 14.94
N GLU A 46 15.91 -13.12 13.97
CA GLU A 46 17.14 -13.45 13.25
C GLU A 46 17.06 -13.17 11.74
N GLY A 47 16.96 -11.90 11.37
CA GLY A 47 16.96 -11.51 9.95
C GLY A 47 17.34 -10.05 9.71
N GLU A 48 17.68 -9.73 8.46
CA GLU A 48 17.94 -8.36 7.99
C GLU A 48 16.66 -7.49 7.90
N GLU A 49 15.51 -8.03 8.31
CA GLU A 49 14.21 -7.40 8.13
C GLU A 49 13.37 -7.43 9.40
N VAL A 50 12.56 -6.40 9.57
CA VAL A 50 11.55 -6.28 10.62
C VAL A 50 10.17 -6.37 9.98
N LEU A 51 9.27 -7.18 10.55
CA LEU A 51 7.89 -7.20 10.13
C LEU A 51 7.19 -5.88 10.51
N ARG A 52 6.49 -5.32 9.55
CA ARG A 52 5.54 -4.24 9.80
C ARG A 52 4.17 -4.85 10.05
N GLY A 53 3.71 -4.76 11.26
CA GLY A 53 2.39 -5.23 11.65
C GLY A 53 2.26 -5.26 13.15
N VAL A 54 1.06 -5.45 13.61
CA VAL A 54 0.74 -5.61 15.02
C VAL A 54 0.35 -7.05 15.23
N SER A 55 0.93 -7.68 16.26
CA SER A 55 0.67 -9.07 16.61
C SER A 55 -0.72 -9.33 17.21
N GLU A 56 -1.50 -8.27 17.42
CA GLU A 56 -2.82 -8.37 18.01
C GLU A 56 -3.90 -8.40 16.93
N VAL A 57 -4.83 -9.35 17.04
CA VAL A 57 -6.08 -9.33 16.28
C VAL A 57 -6.88 -8.14 16.80
N PHE A 58 -6.90 -7.04 16.03
CA PHE A 58 -7.73 -5.91 16.37
C PHE A 58 -9.19 -6.31 16.18
N ASP A 59 -9.94 -6.24 17.25
CA ASP A 59 -11.39 -6.27 17.17
C ASP A 59 -11.83 -5.07 16.31
N ALA A 60 -12.44 -5.36 15.17
CA ALA A 60 -12.82 -4.37 14.16
C ALA A 60 -13.96 -3.43 14.60
N THR A 61 -14.21 -3.33 15.90
CA THR A 61 -15.08 -2.33 16.49
C THR A 61 -14.41 -0.96 16.49
N CYS A 62 -13.85 -0.53 15.36
CA CYS A 62 -13.47 0.84 15.13
C CYS A 62 -14.77 1.68 15.07
N HIS A 63 -15.12 2.28 16.18
CA HIS A 63 -16.19 3.26 16.22
C HIS A 63 -15.73 4.53 15.50
N PHE A 64 -16.25 4.74 14.30
CA PHE A 64 -16.18 6.05 13.68
C PHE A 64 -16.90 7.05 14.56
N ALA A 65 -16.40 8.27 14.61
CA ALA A 65 -17.15 9.38 15.19
C ALA A 65 -18.50 9.60 14.47
N GLU A 66 -18.56 9.22 13.18
CA GLU A 66 -19.76 9.17 12.36
C GLU A 66 -19.78 7.86 11.55
N PRO A 67 -20.94 7.17 11.42
CA PRO A 67 -21.04 5.96 10.63
C PRO A 67 -20.75 6.26 9.16
N ILE A 68 -19.85 5.50 8.54
CA ILE A 68 -19.61 5.59 7.11
C ILE A 68 -20.89 5.15 6.39
N PRO A 69 -21.43 5.95 5.47
CA PRO A 69 -22.59 5.55 4.70
C PRO A 69 -22.29 4.28 3.89
N ARG A 70 -23.08 3.21 4.03
CA ARG A 70 -22.95 1.94 3.29
C ARG A 70 -22.83 2.09 1.77
N ALA A 71 -23.31 3.21 1.21
CA ALA A 71 -23.22 3.51 -0.22
C ALA A 71 -21.78 3.77 -0.71
N VAL A 72 -20.85 4.04 0.18
CA VAL A 72 -19.44 4.34 -0.19
C VAL A 72 -18.67 3.08 -0.55
N SER A 73 -18.99 1.94 0.04
CA SER A 73 -18.28 0.67 -0.17
C SER A 73 -18.43 0.06 -1.58
N ARG A 74 -19.25 0.64 -2.44
CA ARG A 74 -19.50 0.18 -3.82
C ARG A 74 -18.98 1.13 -4.90
N ARG A 75 -18.30 2.22 -4.53
CA ARG A 75 -17.69 3.12 -5.53
C ARG A 75 -16.49 2.41 -6.17
N LYS A 76 -16.45 2.41 -7.50
CA LYS A 76 -15.27 1.95 -8.25
C LYS A 76 -14.06 2.76 -7.81
N GLU A 77 -12.94 2.09 -7.58
CA GLU A 77 -11.67 2.73 -7.24
C GLU A 77 -11.17 3.56 -8.42
N ARG A 78 -11.54 4.82 -8.47
CA ARG A 78 -11.12 5.77 -9.51
C ARG A 78 -9.78 6.42 -9.18
N TRP A 79 -8.84 5.60 -8.76
CA TRP A 79 -7.45 5.95 -8.45
C TRP A 79 -6.56 4.76 -8.76
N ILE A 80 -5.26 4.95 -8.63
CA ILE A 80 -4.28 3.88 -8.72
C ILE A 80 -3.76 3.60 -7.31
N THR A 81 -3.77 2.34 -6.90
CA THR A 81 -3.19 1.90 -5.63
C THR A 81 -1.99 1.01 -5.89
N ILE A 82 -0.86 1.31 -5.26
CA ILE A 82 0.34 0.47 -5.21
C ILE A 82 0.45 -0.05 -3.78
N SER A 83 0.30 -1.36 -3.61
CA SER A 83 0.38 -2.03 -2.31
C SER A 83 1.64 -2.88 -2.20
N ALA A 84 2.27 -2.88 -1.03
CA ALA A 84 3.49 -3.62 -0.76
C ALA A 84 3.29 -5.14 -0.80
N CYS A 85 2.10 -5.61 -0.45
CA CYS A 85 1.75 -7.03 -0.39
C CYS A 85 0.24 -7.22 -0.59
N THR A 86 -0.18 -8.46 -0.79
CA THR A 86 -1.60 -8.81 -0.76
C THR A 86 -2.12 -8.80 0.67
N SER A 87 -3.45 -8.76 0.84
CA SER A 87 -4.11 -8.78 2.16
C SER A 87 -3.79 -10.02 3.01
N ALA A 88 -3.36 -11.12 2.38
CA ALA A 88 -2.99 -12.36 3.05
C ALA A 88 -1.49 -12.46 3.39
N GLN A 89 -0.71 -11.42 3.15
CA GLN A 89 0.74 -11.42 3.32
C GLN A 89 1.18 -10.38 4.34
N SER A 90 2.28 -10.68 5.03
CA SER A 90 2.95 -9.71 5.90
C SER A 90 3.81 -8.75 5.11
N ASN A 91 3.92 -7.51 5.59
CA ASN A 91 4.85 -6.52 5.05
C ASN A 91 6.14 -6.51 5.88
N ALA A 92 7.26 -6.21 5.24
CA ALA A 92 8.56 -6.15 5.87
C ALA A 92 9.25 -4.81 5.63
N GLU A 93 10.04 -4.41 6.61
CA GLU A 93 10.98 -3.29 6.52
C GLU A 93 12.40 -3.81 6.30
N LEU A 94 13.16 -3.06 5.53
CA LEU A 94 14.60 -3.20 5.45
C LEU A 94 15.24 -2.60 6.71
N ARG A 95 16.29 -3.23 7.22
CA ARG A 95 17.07 -2.68 8.34
C ARG A 95 18.15 -1.70 7.88
N ASN A 96 18.64 -1.87 6.67
CA ASN A 96 19.68 -1.00 6.10
C ASN A 96 19.46 -0.82 4.58
N PRO A 97 19.01 0.36 4.12
CA PRO A 97 18.53 1.47 4.97
C PRO A 97 17.24 1.13 5.69
N VAL A 98 16.94 1.80 6.79
CA VAL A 98 15.65 1.64 7.50
C VAL A 98 14.55 2.24 6.64
N ALA A 99 13.79 1.39 5.98
CA ALA A 99 12.70 1.79 5.09
C ALA A 99 11.72 0.64 4.85
N GLY A 100 10.46 0.96 4.58
CA GLY A 100 9.53 -0.02 4.03
C GLY A 100 10.04 -0.54 2.69
N ARG A 101 9.86 -1.83 2.45
CA ARG A 101 10.38 -2.49 1.25
C ARG A 101 9.83 -1.88 -0.03
N LEU A 102 8.52 -1.57 -0.06
CA LEU A 102 7.90 -0.91 -1.21
C LEU A 102 8.44 0.50 -1.41
N THR A 103 8.51 1.28 -0.34
CA THR A 103 9.01 2.66 -0.37
C THR A 103 10.42 2.71 -0.95
N TYR A 104 11.31 1.83 -0.48
CA TYR A 104 12.68 1.78 -0.97
C TYR A 104 12.78 1.31 -2.42
N ALA A 105 11.99 0.29 -2.79
CA ALA A 105 11.91 -0.18 -4.18
C ALA A 105 11.45 0.93 -5.13
N LEU A 106 10.40 1.65 -4.77
CA LEU A 106 9.89 2.78 -5.55
C LEU A 106 10.95 3.87 -5.69
N TRP A 107 11.62 4.22 -4.59
CA TRP A 107 12.69 5.22 -4.63
C TRP A 107 13.80 4.82 -5.61
N GLN A 108 14.32 3.60 -5.53
CA GLN A 108 15.38 3.14 -6.44
C GLN A 108 14.92 3.11 -7.90
N ILE A 109 13.76 2.50 -8.17
CA ILE A 109 13.26 2.31 -9.54
C ILE A 109 12.94 3.64 -10.21
N LEU A 110 12.33 4.58 -9.47
CA LEU A 110 11.90 5.86 -10.03
C LEU A 110 13.02 6.89 -10.10
N SER A 111 14.05 6.77 -9.26
CA SER A 111 15.28 7.60 -9.37
C SER A 111 16.06 7.28 -10.64
N ASP A 112 16.04 6.03 -11.08
CA ASP A 112 16.73 5.59 -12.29
C ASP A 112 15.89 5.88 -13.55
N GLN A 113 14.60 5.57 -13.51
CA GLN A 113 13.71 5.78 -14.63
C GLN A 113 12.27 6.07 -14.17
N SER A 114 11.82 7.31 -14.30
CA SER A 114 10.48 7.72 -13.89
C SER A 114 9.38 7.45 -14.92
N SER A 115 9.73 7.28 -16.21
CA SER A 115 8.74 7.08 -17.28
C SER A 115 8.59 5.61 -17.66
N MET A 116 7.64 4.94 -17.02
CA MET A 116 7.30 3.54 -17.34
C MET A 116 5.80 3.30 -17.16
N SER A 117 5.28 2.21 -17.74
CA SER A 117 3.92 1.75 -17.49
C SER A 117 3.79 1.14 -16.08
N ASN A 118 2.57 1.10 -15.53
CA ASN A 118 2.34 0.46 -14.24
C ASN A 118 2.66 -1.04 -14.27
N ALA A 119 2.43 -1.72 -15.39
CA ALA A 119 2.82 -3.12 -15.55
C ALA A 119 4.35 -3.31 -15.50
N GLU A 120 5.12 -2.40 -16.08
CA GLU A 120 6.58 -2.42 -15.97
C GLU A 120 7.04 -2.11 -14.56
N LEU A 121 6.43 -1.10 -13.91
CA LEU A 121 6.72 -0.77 -12.52
C LEU A 121 6.46 -1.97 -11.60
N GLU A 122 5.31 -2.61 -11.70
CA GLU A 122 4.97 -3.80 -10.90
C GLU A 122 5.99 -4.92 -11.10
N ARG A 123 6.38 -5.18 -12.35
CA ARG A 123 7.40 -6.19 -12.69
C ARG A 123 8.76 -5.86 -12.08
N ARG A 124 9.18 -4.59 -12.08
CA ARG A 124 10.44 -4.14 -11.47
C ARG A 124 10.40 -4.25 -9.95
N ILE A 125 9.29 -3.89 -9.31
CA ILE A 125 9.13 -4.05 -7.86
C ILE A 125 9.20 -5.55 -7.49
N LYS A 126 8.52 -6.43 -8.22
CA LYS A 126 8.59 -7.89 -8.03
C LYS A 126 10.03 -8.40 -8.15
N ARG A 127 10.76 -7.95 -9.17
CA ARG A 127 12.18 -8.32 -9.36
C ARG A 127 13.05 -7.81 -8.21
N PHE A 128 12.83 -6.59 -7.76
CA PHE A 128 13.53 -6.02 -6.60
C PHE A 128 13.29 -6.89 -5.36
N TYR A 129 12.05 -7.28 -5.07
CA TYR A 129 11.72 -8.14 -3.94
C TYR A 129 12.41 -9.52 -4.03
N GLN A 130 12.48 -10.09 -5.22
CA GLN A 130 13.17 -11.37 -5.44
C GLN A 130 14.68 -11.28 -5.20
N GLY A 131 15.28 -10.10 -5.38
CA GLY A 131 16.70 -9.84 -5.11
C GLY A 131 17.04 -9.70 -3.63
N ILE A 132 16.04 -9.50 -2.77
CA ILE A 132 16.25 -9.39 -1.32
C ILE A 132 16.28 -10.79 -0.69
N ARG A 133 17.29 -11.08 0.11
CA ARG A 133 17.32 -12.28 0.95
C ARG A 133 16.35 -12.09 2.11
N SER A 134 15.12 -12.56 1.93
CA SER A 134 14.05 -12.42 2.91
C SER A 134 13.36 -13.75 3.16
N ARG A 135 12.95 -13.97 4.41
CA ARG A 135 12.02 -15.06 4.78
C ARG A 135 10.55 -14.61 4.61
N VAL A 136 10.32 -13.30 4.48
CA VAL A 136 9.00 -12.73 4.30
C VAL A 136 8.67 -12.68 2.82
N TYR A 137 7.69 -13.48 2.42
CA TYR A 137 7.19 -13.47 1.06
C TYR A 137 6.18 -12.33 0.86
N GLN A 138 6.46 -11.47 -0.10
CA GLN A 138 5.60 -10.34 -0.45
C GLN A 138 5.37 -10.30 -1.96
N THR A 139 4.14 -10.00 -2.34
CA THR A 139 3.74 -9.79 -3.73
C THR A 139 3.18 -8.38 -3.87
N PRO A 140 3.93 -7.44 -4.46
CA PRO A 140 3.41 -6.10 -4.72
C PRO A 140 2.29 -6.17 -5.74
N VAL A 141 1.28 -5.34 -5.56
CA VAL A 141 0.09 -5.30 -6.42
C VAL A 141 -0.20 -3.87 -6.82
N ILE A 142 -0.52 -3.65 -8.10
CA ILE A 142 -1.03 -2.37 -8.60
C ILE A 142 -2.47 -2.59 -9.05
N THR A 143 -3.40 -1.86 -8.43
CA THR A 143 -4.83 -1.93 -8.70
C THR A 143 -5.41 -0.57 -9.08
N GLY A 144 -6.68 -0.54 -9.43
CA GLY A 144 -7.44 0.66 -9.75
C GLY A 144 -7.92 0.72 -11.19
N GLU A 145 -9.01 1.46 -11.42
CA GLU A 145 -9.68 1.55 -12.73
C GLU A 145 -8.76 2.15 -13.81
N TYR A 146 -7.84 3.03 -13.43
CA TYR A 146 -6.97 3.76 -14.37
C TYR A 146 -5.56 3.18 -14.49
N LYS A 147 -5.29 2.02 -13.92
CA LYS A 147 -3.93 1.43 -13.89
C LYS A 147 -3.31 1.23 -15.27
N ASP A 148 -4.13 0.95 -16.30
CA ASP A 148 -3.66 0.72 -17.66
C ASP A 148 -3.65 2.00 -18.52
N GLN A 149 -4.29 3.07 -18.06
CA GLN A 149 -4.46 4.34 -18.78
C GLN A 149 -3.49 5.42 -18.30
N GLN A 150 -3.07 5.38 -17.03
CA GLN A 150 -2.18 6.34 -16.41
C GLN A 150 -0.84 5.69 -16.08
N ARG A 151 0.21 6.49 -16.14
CA ARG A 151 1.57 6.06 -15.80
C ARG A 151 1.99 6.71 -14.49
N ILE A 152 2.93 6.09 -13.77
CA ILE A 152 3.49 6.68 -12.56
C ILE A 152 4.09 8.07 -12.82
N SER A 153 4.70 8.28 -13.99
CA SER A 153 5.24 9.58 -14.40
C SER A 153 4.19 10.71 -14.47
N ASP A 154 2.92 10.36 -14.59
CA ASP A 154 1.83 11.34 -14.63
C ASP A 154 1.57 11.99 -13.26
N PHE A 155 2.10 11.40 -12.18
CA PHE A 155 1.97 11.86 -10.80
C PHE A 155 3.23 12.53 -10.25
N LEU A 156 4.35 12.47 -10.99
CA LEU A 156 5.66 12.98 -10.56
C LEU A 156 6.03 14.34 -11.19
N ARG A 157 5.08 14.98 -11.87
CA ARG A 157 5.27 16.28 -12.53
C ARG A 157 4.72 17.42 -11.71
#